data_2aa4674a51e36b687a89fb72bea42ffc
#
_entry.id   2aa4674a51e36b687a89fb72bea42ffc
#
_cell.length_a   1.000
_cell.length_b   1.000
_cell.length_c   1.000
_cell.angle_alpha   90.00
_cell.angle_beta   90.00
_cell.angle_gamma   90.00
#
_symmetry.space_group_name_H-M   'P 1'
#
loop_
_entity.id
_entity.type
_entity.pdbx_description
1 polymer ?
#
loop_
_entity_poly.entity_id
_entity_poly.type
_entity_poly.pdbx_seq_one_letter_code
_entity_poly.pdbx_strand_id
1 'polypeptide(L)'
;MVCKVCGQKAQVEMRSRGLALCREHYLDWFVKETERAIRRHRMLLPGERALVAVSGGKDSLALWDVLSRLGYQAVGLHIELGIGEYSKRSLEVTQAFARERGLELLVVDLKEAYGFGVPELARLSGRVACSACGLSKRYIINQVAVEEGFRVVATGHNLDDEA
;
A
#
# COMPACT_ATOMS: atom_id res chain seq x y z
N MET A 1 -26.59 10.75 -13.28
CA MET A 1 -25.66 10.28 -14.34
C MET A 1 -25.72 8.78 -14.46
N VAL A 2 -25.44 8.29 -15.67
CA VAL A 2 -25.43 6.86 -15.99
C VAL A 2 -24.03 6.38 -16.31
N CYS A 3 -23.74 5.13 -16.01
CA CYS A 3 -22.48 4.50 -16.35
C CYS A 3 -22.29 4.45 -17.86
N LYS A 4 -21.17 4.95 -18.34
CA LYS A 4 -20.86 4.99 -19.79
C LYS A 4 -20.64 3.62 -20.43
N VAL A 5 -20.51 2.56 -19.62
CA VAL A 5 -20.31 1.19 -20.11
C VAL A 5 -21.63 0.40 -20.17
N CYS A 6 -22.41 0.41 -19.08
CA CYS A 6 -23.61 -0.43 -18.98
C CYS A 6 -24.93 0.34 -18.87
N GLY A 7 -24.93 1.68 -18.83
CA GLY A 7 -26.13 2.48 -18.71
C GLY A 7 -26.79 2.48 -17.31
N GLN A 8 -26.30 1.70 -16.35
CA GLN A 8 -26.80 1.71 -14.98
C GLN A 8 -26.43 3.01 -14.26
N LYS A 9 -27.00 3.24 -13.06
CA LYS A 9 -26.67 4.41 -12.23
C LYS A 9 -25.18 4.47 -11.96
N ALA A 10 -24.54 5.58 -12.32
CA ALA A 10 -23.13 5.83 -12.00
C ALA A 10 -22.98 6.18 -10.52
N GLN A 11 -21.92 5.67 -9.90
CA GLN A 11 -21.55 5.91 -8.49
C GLN A 11 -20.26 6.75 -8.39
N VAL A 12 -19.44 6.73 -9.43
CA VAL A 12 -18.18 7.49 -9.49
C VAL A 12 -18.18 8.38 -10.72
N GLU A 13 -17.91 9.66 -10.53
CA GLU A 13 -17.73 10.64 -11.59
C GLU A 13 -16.29 11.15 -11.59
N MET A 14 -15.62 11.01 -12.72
CA MET A 14 -14.28 11.54 -12.97
C MET A 14 -14.37 12.67 -14.00
N ARG A 15 -14.64 13.89 -13.52
CA ARG A 15 -14.89 15.06 -14.37
C ARG A 15 -13.73 15.37 -15.30
N SER A 16 -12.49 15.30 -14.80
CA SER A 16 -11.26 15.52 -15.57
C SER A 16 -11.09 14.56 -16.76
N ARG A 17 -11.77 13.40 -16.72
CA ARG A 17 -11.74 12.37 -17.77
C ARG A 17 -13.07 12.27 -18.54
N GLY A 18 -14.07 13.03 -18.16
CA GLY A 18 -15.41 12.95 -18.74
C GLY A 18 -16.07 11.58 -18.57
N LEU A 19 -15.73 10.82 -17.52
CA LEU A 19 -16.21 9.47 -17.24
C LEU A 19 -17.15 9.44 -16.05
N ALA A 20 -18.24 8.69 -16.17
CA ALA A 20 -19.13 8.32 -15.09
C ALA A 20 -19.31 6.80 -15.12
N LEU A 21 -19.02 6.11 -14.03
CA LEU A 21 -19.00 4.65 -13.98
C LEU A 21 -19.80 4.13 -12.78
N CYS A 22 -20.43 2.95 -12.91
CA CYS A 22 -20.90 2.17 -11.77
C CYS A 22 -19.71 1.56 -11.03
N ARG A 23 -19.95 1.00 -9.85
CA ARG A 23 -18.89 0.43 -9.00
C ARG A 23 -18.03 -0.60 -9.73
N GLU A 24 -18.66 -1.56 -10.39
CA GLU A 24 -17.96 -2.64 -11.11
C GLU A 24 -17.05 -2.08 -12.21
N HIS A 25 -17.62 -1.27 -13.10
CA HIS A 25 -16.85 -0.70 -14.21
C HIS A 25 -15.79 0.32 -13.76
N TYR A 26 -15.98 0.94 -12.59
CA TYR A 26 -14.92 1.76 -11.99
C TYR A 26 -13.75 0.91 -11.50
N LEU A 27 -14.02 -0.22 -10.82
CA LEU A 27 -12.97 -1.13 -10.35
C LEU A 27 -12.19 -1.73 -11.54
N ASP A 28 -12.89 -2.18 -12.57
CA ASP A 28 -12.25 -2.70 -13.78
C ASP A 28 -11.41 -1.64 -14.49
N TRP A 29 -11.96 -0.43 -14.58
CA TRP A 29 -11.24 0.70 -15.16
C TRP A 29 -9.99 1.02 -14.36
N PHE A 30 -10.07 1.04 -13.04
CA PHE A 30 -8.95 1.33 -12.14
C PHE A 30 -7.82 0.30 -12.28
N VAL A 31 -8.16 -0.99 -12.32
CA VAL A 31 -7.17 -2.07 -12.53
C VAL A 31 -6.48 -1.90 -13.90
N LYS A 32 -7.26 -1.65 -14.96
CA LYS A 32 -6.71 -1.45 -16.32
C LYS A 32 -5.82 -0.22 -16.44
N GLU A 33 -6.19 0.90 -15.80
CA GLU A 33 -5.35 2.10 -15.80
C GLU A 33 -4.06 1.91 -15.01
N THR A 34 -4.13 1.18 -13.90
CA THR A 34 -2.93 0.80 -13.12
C THR A 34 -2.00 -0.07 -13.95
N GLU A 35 -2.53 -1.11 -14.62
CA GLU A 35 -1.75 -1.96 -15.51
C GLU A 35 -1.10 -1.15 -16.63
N ARG A 36 -1.86 -0.24 -17.26
CA ARG A 36 -1.35 0.63 -18.32
C ARG A 36 -0.20 1.53 -17.83
N ALA A 37 -0.33 2.09 -16.62
CA ALA A 37 0.73 2.89 -16.00
C ALA A 37 1.99 2.07 -15.73
N ILE A 38 1.84 0.89 -15.12
CA ILE A 38 2.95 -0.03 -14.83
C ILE A 38 3.71 -0.37 -16.10
N ARG A 39 3.00 -0.77 -17.16
CA ARG A 39 3.60 -1.11 -18.46
C ARG A 39 4.26 0.09 -19.14
N ARG A 40 3.58 1.24 -19.18
CA ARG A 40 4.08 2.46 -19.80
C ARG A 40 5.39 2.93 -19.18
N HIS A 41 5.47 2.87 -17.87
CA HIS A 41 6.63 3.35 -17.11
C HIS A 41 7.61 2.23 -16.72
N ARG A 42 7.36 0.99 -17.16
CA ARG A 42 8.20 -0.17 -16.86
C ARG A 42 8.48 -0.33 -15.36
N MET A 43 7.44 -0.11 -14.53
CA MET A 43 7.59 -0.12 -13.07
C MET A 43 7.82 -1.53 -12.51
N LEU A 44 7.20 -2.54 -13.13
CA LEU A 44 7.28 -3.96 -12.77
C LEU A 44 7.36 -4.79 -14.05
N LEU A 45 8.19 -5.82 -14.04
CA LEU A 45 8.23 -6.81 -15.11
C LEU A 45 7.21 -7.93 -14.85
N PRO A 46 6.68 -8.59 -15.89
CA PRO A 46 5.80 -9.75 -15.72
C PRO A 46 6.44 -10.82 -14.82
N GLY A 47 5.72 -11.25 -13.77
CA GLY A 47 6.20 -12.26 -12.82
C GLY A 47 7.23 -11.76 -11.79
N GLU A 48 7.59 -10.48 -11.81
CA GLU A 48 8.48 -9.89 -10.81
C GLU A 48 7.79 -9.80 -9.44
N ARG A 49 8.57 -10.06 -8.38
CA ARG A 49 8.13 -9.88 -6.99
C ARG A 49 8.20 -8.40 -6.60
N ALA A 50 7.16 -7.90 -5.95
CA ALA A 50 7.13 -6.56 -5.41
C ALA A 50 6.84 -6.58 -3.91
N LEU A 51 7.62 -5.83 -3.15
CA LEU A 51 7.34 -5.56 -1.74
C LEU A 51 6.39 -4.37 -1.66
N VAL A 52 5.19 -4.57 -1.10
CA VAL A 52 4.18 -3.52 -0.96
C VAL A 52 4.13 -3.04 0.48
N ALA A 53 4.50 -1.79 0.73
CA ALA A 53 4.39 -1.21 2.06
C ALA A 53 2.91 -0.96 2.41
N VAL A 54 2.38 -1.74 3.36
CA VAL A 54 0.96 -1.69 3.75
C VAL A 54 0.80 -1.14 5.16
N SER A 55 0.14 0.01 5.26
CA SER A 55 -0.13 0.70 6.52
C SER A 55 -1.50 0.36 7.13
N GLY A 56 -2.29 -0.50 6.51
CA GLY A 56 -3.69 -0.73 6.86
C GLY A 56 -4.66 0.35 6.35
N GLY A 57 -4.14 1.41 5.73
CA GLY A 57 -4.95 2.45 5.09
C GLY A 57 -5.48 2.03 3.71
N LYS A 58 -6.57 2.67 3.28
CA LYS A 58 -7.29 2.35 2.03
C LYS A 58 -6.39 2.32 0.79
N ASP A 59 -5.45 3.27 0.68
CA ASP A 59 -4.63 3.43 -0.52
C ASP A 59 -3.57 2.32 -0.64
N SER A 60 -2.91 1.98 0.47
CA SER A 60 -1.93 0.90 0.50
C SER A 60 -2.57 -0.48 0.28
N LEU A 61 -3.75 -0.73 0.86
CA LEU A 61 -4.50 -1.97 0.66
C LEU A 61 -5.05 -2.07 -0.77
N ALA A 62 -5.54 -0.96 -1.35
CA ALA A 62 -6.00 -0.92 -2.74
C ALA A 62 -4.86 -1.20 -3.73
N LEU A 63 -3.67 -0.63 -3.50
CA LEU A 63 -2.49 -0.92 -4.31
C LEU A 63 -2.14 -2.40 -4.25
N TRP A 64 -2.12 -2.97 -3.06
CA TRP A 64 -1.80 -4.39 -2.87
C TRP A 64 -2.82 -5.31 -3.57
N ASP A 65 -4.13 -5.01 -3.43
CA ASP A 65 -5.20 -5.74 -4.12
C ASP A 65 -5.04 -5.69 -5.65
N VAL A 66 -4.77 -4.50 -6.20
CA VAL A 66 -4.64 -4.32 -7.64
C VAL A 66 -3.42 -5.05 -8.20
N LEU A 67 -2.26 -4.96 -7.55
CA LEU A 67 -1.06 -5.67 -8.00
C LEU A 67 -1.28 -7.20 -7.99
N SER A 68 -1.96 -7.71 -6.96
CA SER A 68 -2.33 -9.13 -6.87
C SER A 68 -3.29 -9.55 -7.97
N ARG A 69 -4.33 -8.75 -8.27
CA ARG A 69 -5.27 -9.00 -9.37
C ARG A 69 -4.60 -8.98 -10.75
N LEU A 70 -3.57 -8.18 -10.91
CA LEU A 70 -2.77 -8.14 -12.14
C LEU A 70 -1.78 -9.31 -12.27
N GLY A 71 -1.74 -10.21 -11.29
CA GLY A 71 -0.90 -11.41 -11.31
C GLY A 71 0.56 -11.19 -10.89
N TYR A 72 0.88 -10.03 -10.32
CA TYR A 72 2.20 -9.81 -9.72
C TYR A 72 2.33 -10.55 -8.40
N GLN A 73 3.54 -11.01 -8.08
CA GLN A 73 3.85 -11.58 -6.77
C GLN A 73 4.03 -10.44 -5.74
N ALA A 74 2.91 -9.85 -5.32
CA ALA A 74 2.88 -8.73 -4.41
C ALA A 74 2.86 -9.21 -2.95
N VAL A 75 3.99 -9.06 -2.26
CA VAL A 75 4.16 -9.39 -0.84
C VAL A 75 3.96 -8.14 0.00
N GLY A 76 3.02 -8.17 0.95
CA GLY A 76 2.78 -7.05 1.86
C GLY A 76 3.87 -6.95 2.92
N LEU A 77 4.29 -5.74 3.26
CA LEU A 77 5.12 -5.46 4.42
C LEU A 77 4.37 -4.49 5.34
N HIS A 78 4.01 -4.95 6.53
CA HIS A 78 3.48 -4.12 7.59
C HIS A 78 4.53 -3.86 8.66
N ILE A 79 4.64 -2.60 9.09
CA ILE A 79 5.56 -2.19 10.16
C ILE A 79 4.73 -1.77 11.36
N GLU A 80 4.80 -2.57 12.44
CA GLU A 80 4.19 -2.24 13.73
C GLU A 80 5.06 -1.17 14.43
N LEU A 81 4.48 0.02 14.58
CA LEU A 81 5.23 1.22 14.99
C LEU A 81 5.30 1.40 16.50
N GLY A 82 4.59 0.58 17.27
CA GLY A 82 4.49 0.73 18.72
C GLY A 82 3.69 1.96 19.17
N ILE A 83 2.76 2.46 18.35
CA ILE A 83 1.91 3.62 18.64
C ILE A 83 0.56 3.17 19.25
N GLY A 84 0.60 2.45 20.37
CA GLY A 84 -0.58 2.03 21.11
C GLY A 84 -1.64 1.31 20.28
N GLU A 85 -2.93 1.58 20.55
CA GLU A 85 -4.07 0.91 19.91
C GLU A 85 -4.19 1.21 18.41
N TYR A 86 -3.68 2.35 17.95
CA TYR A 86 -3.71 2.71 16.53
C TYR A 86 -2.91 1.71 15.69
N SER A 87 -1.67 1.40 16.08
CA SER A 87 -0.85 0.46 15.33
C SER A 87 -1.40 -0.97 15.38
N LYS A 88 -1.91 -1.41 16.53
CA LYS A 88 -2.54 -2.72 16.67
C LYS A 88 -3.71 -2.90 15.71
N ARG A 89 -4.63 -1.92 15.69
CA ARG A 89 -5.78 -1.94 14.78
C ARG A 89 -5.33 -1.96 13.31
N SER A 90 -4.30 -1.20 12.98
CA SER A 90 -3.72 -1.16 11.64
C SER A 90 -3.18 -2.54 11.22
N LEU A 91 -2.49 -3.22 12.12
CA LEU A 91 -1.99 -4.59 11.93
C LEU A 91 -3.15 -5.59 11.74
N GLU A 92 -4.17 -5.54 12.61
CA GLU A 92 -5.35 -6.40 12.52
C GLU A 92 -6.06 -6.27 11.16
N VAL A 93 -6.28 -5.04 10.69
CA VAL A 93 -6.88 -4.77 9.37
C VAL A 93 -6.03 -5.36 8.25
N THR A 94 -4.71 -5.16 8.32
CA THR A 94 -3.79 -5.66 7.29
C THR A 94 -3.75 -7.20 7.27
N GLN A 95 -3.71 -7.83 8.44
CA GLN A 95 -3.74 -9.30 8.55
C GLN A 95 -5.07 -9.90 8.09
N ALA A 96 -6.20 -9.26 8.43
CA ALA A 96 -7.51 -9.70 7.97
C ALA A 96 -7.61 -9.63 6.43
N PHE A 97 -7.13 -8.53 5.86
CA PHE A 97 -7.07 -8.35 4.41
C PHE A 97 -6.20 -9.40 3.71
N ALA A 98 -5.01 -9.68 4.27
CA ALA A 98 -4.09 -10.70 3.75
C ALA A 98 -4.75 -12.10 3.76
N ARG A 99 -5.34 -12.48 4.90
CA ARG A 99 -6.03 -13.78 5.04
C ARG A 99 -7.19 -13.95 4.08
N GLU A 100 -8.04 -12.91 3.96
CA GLU A 100 -9.22 -12.95 3.08
C GLU A 100 -8.84 -13.16 1.62
N ARG A 101 -7.67 -12.69 1.20
CA ARG A 101 -7.19 -12.76 -0.19
C ARG A 101 -6.09 -13.79 -0.44
N GLY A 102 -5.66 -14.52 0.58
CA GLY A 102 -4.57 -15.48 0.46
C GLY A 102 -3.23 -14.84 0.07
N LEU A 103 -2.96 -13.62 0.56
CA LEU A 103 -1.75 -12.86 0.25
C LEU A 103 -0.67 -13.06 1.29
N GLU A 104 0.58 -13.09 0.86
CA GLU A 104 1.75 -13.17 1.73
C GLU A 104 1.97 -11.83 2.43
N LEU A 105 2.13 -11.85 3.77
CA LEU A 105 2.35 -10.67 4.59
C LEU A 105 3.57 -10.87 5.49
N LEU A 106 4.54 -9.99 5.36
CA LEU A 106 5.65 -9.82 6.29
C LEU A 106 5.27 -8.75 7.33
N VAL A 107 5.60 -9.01 8.59
CA VAL A 107 5.36 -8.06 9.69
C VAL A 107 6.67 -7.81 10.42
N VAL A 108 7.04 -6.55 10.57
CA VAL A 108 8.17 -6.13 11.40
C VAL A 108 7.64 -5.32 12.58
N ASP A 109 7.83 -5.84 13.79
CA ASP A 109 7.55 -5.11 15.04
C ASP A 109 8.80 -4.36 15.47
N LEU A 110 8.71 -3.02 15.55
CA LEU A 110 9.83 -2.16 15.96
C LEU A 110 10.32 -2.45 17.38
N LYS A 111 9.41 -2.76 18.29
CA LYS A 111 9.78 -3.04 19.68
C LYS A 111 10.49 -4.38 19.82
N GLU A 112 10.05 -5.38 19.09
CA GLU A 112 10.71 -6.69 19.07
C GLU A 112 12.06 -6.64 18.36
N ALA A 113 12.13 -5.97 17.21
CA ALA A 113 13.34 -5.92 16.37
C ALA A 113 14.44 -5.00 16.94
N TYR A 114 14.05 -3.86 17.54
CA TYR A 114 14.97 -2.78 17.92
C TYR A 114 14.87 -2.34 19.39
N GLY A 115 13.95 -2.93 20.17
CA GLY A 115 13.76 -2.62 21.58
C GLY A 115 12.95 -1.35 21.87
N PHE A 116 12.50 -0.60 20.86
CA PHE A 116 11.73 0.63 21.03
C PHE A 116 10.78 0.88 19.85
N GLY A 117 9.65 1.53 20.13
CA GLY A 117 8.72 2.01 19.11
C GLY A 117 9.03 3.46 18.68
N VAL A 118 8.20 3.99 17.78
CA VAL A 118 8.36 5.38 17.28
C VAL A 118 8.31 6.43 18.39
N PRO A 119 7.45 6.36 19.41
CA PRO A 119 7.43 7.35 20.49
C PRO A 119 8.74 7.40 21.28
N GLU A 120 9.32 6.25 21.59
CA GLU A 120 10.60 6.16 22.28
C GLU A 120 11.75 6.64 21.41
N LEU A 121 11.76 6.27 20.14
CA LEU A 121 12.78 6.72 19.17
C LEU A 121 12.75 8.25 18.99
N ALA A 122 11.57 8.85 18.91
CA ALA A 122 11.42 10.30 18.82
C ALA A 122 12.03 11.02 20.02
N ARG A 123 11.77 10.50 21.24
CA ARG A 123 12.37 11.04 22.48
C ARG A 123 13.88 10.90 22.51
N LEU A 124 14.41 9.73 22.19
CA LEU A 124 15.84 9.43 22.22
C LEU A 124 16.64 10.24 21.19
N SER A 125 16.05 10.46 20.01
CA SER A 125 16.71 11.18 18.91
C SER A 125 16.48 12.69 18.93
N GLY A 126 15.60 13.21 19.81
CA GLY A 126 15.19 14.61 19.82
C GLY A 126 14.40 15.04 18.57
N ARG A 127 13.90 14.09 17.80
CA ARG A 127 13.12 14.35 16.56
C ARG A 127 11.63 14.44 16.86
N VAL A 128 10.91 15.20 16.02
CA VAL A 128 9.44 15.13 16.02
C VAL A 128 8.99 13.73 15.57
N ALA A 129 7.89 13.24 16.16
CA ALA A 129 7.41 11.87 15.97
C ALA A 129 7.20 11.48 14.49
N CYS A 130 6.66 12.39 13.66
CA CYS A 130 6.47 12.17 12.22
C CYS A 130 7.80 11.94 11.48
N SER A 131 8.82 12.70 11.82
CA SER A 131 10.18 12.55 11.23
C SER A 131 10.79 11.21 11.63
N ALA A 132 10.72 10.84 12.90
CA ALA A 132 11.21 9.55 13.39
C ALA A 132 10.46 8.39 12.73
N CYS A 133 9.14 8.47 12.62
CA CYS A 133 8.29 7.49 11.96
C CYS A 133 8.67 7.29 10.48
N GLY A 134 8.77 8.40 9.72
CA GLY A 134 9.12 8.33 8.30
C GLY A 134 10.51 7.75 8.05
N LEU A 135 11.49 8.10 8.90
CA LEU A 135 12.84 7.56 8.81
C LEU A 135 12.86 6.05 9.08
N SER A 136 12.22 5.61 10.17
CA SER A 136 12.14 4.19 10.53
C SER A 136 11.48 3.36 9.45
N LYS A 137 10.34 3.83 8.91
CA LYS A 137 9.64 3.13 7.82
C LYS A 137 10.54 2.94 6.61
N ARG A 138 11.19 4.02 6.13
CA ARG A 138 12.08 3.94 4.97
C ARG A 138 13.26 3.00 5.20
N TYR A 139 13.86 3.06 6.38
CA TYR A 139 14.96 2.17 6.75
C TYR A 139 14.53 0.70 6.70
N ILE A 140 13.43 0.35 7.36
CA ILE A 140 12.94 -1.03 7.44
C ILE A 140 12.49 -1.55 6.08
N ILE A 141 11.77 -0.73 5.30
CA ILE A 141 11.35 -1.11 3.94
C ILE A 141 12.58 -1.48 3.10
N ASN A 142 13.62 -0.65 3.13
CA ASN A 142 14.84 -0.91 2.38
C ASN A 142 15.59 -2.14 2.90
N GLN A 143 15.68 -2.30 4.22
CA GLN A 143 16.33 -3.46 4.84
C GLN A 143 15.64 -4.75 4.42
N VAL A 144 14.31 -4.86 4.60
CA VAL A 144 13.54 -6.04 4.21
C VAL A 144 13.63 -6.29 2.70
N ALA A 145 13.56 -5.23 1.89
CA ALA A 145 13.69 -5.39 0.45
C ALA A 145 15.02 -6.02 0.04
N VAL A 146 16.11 -5.62 0.67
CA VAL A 146 17.46 -6.17 0.41
C VAL A 146 17.59 -7.60 0.93
N GLU A 147 17.17 -7.85 2.18
CA GLU A 147 17.27 -9.15 2.85
C GLU A 147 16.45 -10.23 2.14
N GLU A 148 15.25 -9.89 1.70
CA GLU A 148 14.31 -10.80 1.01
C GLU A 148 14.48 -10.79 -0.52
N GLY A 149 15.43 -10.03 -1.05
CA GLY A 149 15.76 -9.99 -2.47
C GLY A 149 14.72 -9.32 -3.37
N PHE A 150 13.92 -8.39 -2.82
CA PHE A 150 13.00 -7.59 -3.64
C PHE A 150 13.75 -6.50 -4.39
N ARG A 151 13.50 -6.40 -5.70
CA ARG A 151 14.05 -5.35 -6.55
C ARG A 151 13.13 -4.13 -6.66
N VAL A 152 11.85 -4.32 -6.35
CA VAL A 152 10.83 -3.29 -6.45
C VAL A 152 10.09 -3.16 -5.13
N VAL A 153 9.96 -1.92 -4.68
CA VAL A 153 9.10 -1.52 -3.57
C VAL A 153 7.97 -0.65 -4.09
N ALA A 154 6.74 -0.98 -3.73
CA ALA A 154 5.56 -0.21 -4.07
C ALA A 154 4.95 0.41 -2.80
N THR A 155 4.59 1.69 -2.89
CA THR A 155 3.93 2.43 -1.81
C THR A 155 2.61 3.02 -2.29
N GLY A 156 1.63 3.11 -1.41
CA GLY A 156 0.31 3.67 -1.71
C GLY A 156 0.26 5.20 -1.66
N HIS A 157 1.38 5.91 -1.84
CA HIS A 157 1.42 7.35 -1.94
C HIS A 157 0.76 7.82 -3.24
N ASN A 158 0.03 8.91 -3.16
CA ASN A 158 -0.60 9.58 -4.30
C ASN A 158 0.01 10.99 -4.49
N LEU A 159 -0.43 11.71 -5.51
CA LEU A 159 0.12 13.05 -5.81
C LEU A 159 -0.09 14.06 -4.68
N ASP A 160 -1.15 13.93 -3.90
CA ASP A 160 -1.43 14.83 -2.78
C ASP A 160 -0.48 14.58 -1.60
N ASP A 161 0.07 13.36 -1.50
CA ASP A 161 1.07 13.00 -0.48
C ASP A 161 2.48 13.52 -0.83
N GLU A 162 2.72 13.83 -2.12
CA GLU A 162 4.01 14.32 -2.63
C GLU A 162 4.03 15.85 -2.88
N ALA A 163 2.90 16.53 -2.67
CA ALA A 163 2.78 17.98 -2.78
C ALA A 163 3.11 18.67 -1.46
#